data_174839f023f43c0b627ea33bd5ecb50e
#
_entry.id   174839f023f43c0b627ea33bd5ecb50e
#
_cell.length_a   1.000
_cell.length_b   1.000
_cell.length_c   1.000
_cell.angle_alpha   90.00
_cell.angle_beta   90.00
_cell.angle_gamma   90.00
#
_symmetry.space_group_name_H-M   'P 1'
#
loop_
_entity.id
_entity.type
_entity.pdbx_description
1 polymer ?
#
loop_
_entity_poly.entity_id
_entity_poly.type
_entity_poly.pdbx_seq_one_letter_code
_entity_poly.pdbx_strand_id
1 'polypeptide(L)'
;MNKKFDKLGFYPADILLPKGQDMNKWAVVACDQFTSEPEYWQAVEKKVGDAPSTLRLILPEANLKAPNVDEYIENINNAMKKYLADGVFETLTDSLIYIERQQSDGKIRHGLIGMVDLDAYDFTPGSGALIRATEGTVLDRIPPRAKVRRNAPIELPHVMLLIDDPDKT
;
A
#
# COMPACT_ATOMS: atom_id res chain seq x y z
N MET A 1 7.87 4.61 21.56
CA MET A 1 8.21 5.30 20.29
C MET A 1 9.52 6.07 20.49
N ASN A 2 10.34 6.16 19.46
CA ASN A 2 11.65 6.81 19.54
C ASN A 2 11.48 8.34 19.44
N LYS A 3 11.76 9.08 20.50
CA LYS A 3 11.60 10.55 20.60
C LYS A 3 12.26 11.36 19.48
N LYS A 4 13.19 10.77 18.74
CA LYS A 4 13.83 11.42 17.59
C LYS A 4 12.85 11.71 16.44
N PHE A 5 11.78 10.94 16.30
CA PHE A 5 10.81 11.03 15.21
C PHE A 5 9.54 11.79 15.57
N ASP A 6 9.32 12.10 16.87
CA ASP A 6 8.07 12.76 17.32
C ASP A 6 7.81 14.11 16.64
N LYS A 7 8.86 14.84 16.29
CA LYS A 7 8.72 16.14 15.59
C LYS A 7 8.41 16.00 14.10
N LEU A 8 8.60 14.81 13.53
CA LEU A 8 8.42 14.55 12.11
C LEU A 8 7.05 13.96 11.81
N GLY A 9 6.36 13.38 12.82
CA GLY A 9 5.14 12.62 12.62
C GLY A 9 5.33 11.40 11.72
N PHE A 10 6.57 10.93 11.56
CA PHE A 10 6.94 9.81 10.69
C PHE A 10 7.92 8.89 11.42
N TYR A 11 7.67 7.58 11.42
CA TYR A 11 8.34 6.62 12.26
C TYR A 11 8.78 5.37 11.49
N PRO A 12 9.80 4.65 11.97
CA PRO A 12 10.07 3.29 11.54
C PRO A 12 8.86 2.37 11.76
N ALA A 13 8.76 1.33 10.93
CA ALA A 13 7.71 0.34 10.96
C ALA A 13 8.27 -1.08 11.05
N ASP A 14 7.43 -2.04 11.41
CA ASP A 14 7.71 -3.45 11.16
C ASP A 14 7.35 -3.76 9.72
N ILE A 15 8.36 -4.06 8.92
CA ILE A 15 8.27 -4.21 7.47
C ILE A 15 8.28 -5.69 7.10
N LEU A 16 7.30 -6.09 6.29
CA LEU A 16 7.21 -7.43 5.73
C LEU A 16 7.74 -7.44 4.30
N LEU A 17 8.80 -8.19 4.04
CA LEU A 17 9.34 -8.42 2.71
C LEU A 17 9.04 -9.85 2.24
N PRO A 18 8.72 -10.08 0.95
CA PRO A 18 8.51 -11.41 0.41
C PRO A 18 9.80 -12.24 0.49
N LYS A 19 9.73 -13.40 1.11
CA LYS A 19 10.88 -14.30 1.32
C LYS A 19 10.89 -15.41 0.29
N GLY A 20 11.91 -15.43 -0.58
CA GLY A 20 12.11 -16.50 -1.56
C GLY A 20 11.03 -16.60 -2.65
N GLN A 21 10.25 -15.53 -2.88
CA GLN A 21 9.19 -15.52 -3.87
C GLN A 21 9.71 -15.16 -5.28
N ASP A 22 9.09 -15.71 -6.31
CA ASP A 22 9.31 -15.27 -7.70
C ASP A 22 8.68 -13.89 -7.90
N MET A 23 9.51 -12.86 -8.02
CA MET A 23 9.05 -11.48 -8.15
C MET A 23 8.23 -11.22 -9.41
N ASN A 24 8.38 -12.03 -10.47
CA ASN A 24 7.55 -11.94 -11.68
C ASN A 24 6.09 -12.41 -11.46
N LYS A 25 5.85 -13.13 -10.36
CA LYS A 25 4.51 -13.56 -9.93
C LYS A 25 4.06 -12.81 -8.68
N TRP A 26 5.02 -12.39 -7.85
CA TRP A 26 4.72 -11.66 -6.61
C TRP A 26 4.20 -10.25 -6.87
N ALA A 27 4.95 -9.46 -7.65
CA ALA A 27 4.63 -8.06 -7.88
C ALA A 27 3.56 -7.90 -8.96
N VAL A 28 2.51 -7.14 -8.65
CA VAL A 28 1.49 -6.70 -9.62
C VAL A 28 1.38 -5.18 -9.61
N VAL A 29 0.76 -4.61 -10.62
CA VAL A 29 0.50 -3.17 -10.69
C VAL A 29 -0.46 -2.73 -9.59
N ALA A 30 -0.53 -1.42 -9.33
CA ALA A 30 -1.46 -0.85 -8.37
C ALA A 30 -2.90 -1.20 -8.70
N CYS A 31 -3.71 -1.42 -7.67
CA CYS A 31 -5.09 -1.92 -7.80
C CYS A 31 -6.05 -0.97 -8.53
N ASP A 32 -5.67 0.28 -8.71
CA ASP A 32 -6.39 1.33 -9.43
C ASP A 32 -6.00 1.48 -10.91
N GLN A 33 -5.10 0.61 -11.39
CA GLN A 33 -4.70 0.55 -12.80
C GLN A 33 -5.58 -0.44 -13.57
N PHE A 34 -5.69 -0.26 -14.88
CA PHE A 34 -6.43 -1.14 -15.79
C PHE A 34 -7.87 -1.41 -15.32
N THR A 35 -8.56 -0.36 -14.87
CA THR A 35 -9.90 -0.46 -14.26
C THR A 35 -10.98 -0.84 -15.25
N SER A 36 -10.78 -0.54 -16.54
CA SER A 36 -11.70 -0.83 -17.64
C SER A 36 -11.23 -2.00 -18.52
N GLU A 37 -10.21 -2.73 -18.09
CA GLU A 37 -9.55 -3.77 -18.88
C GLU A 37 -9.55 -5.10 -18.10
N PRO A 38 -10.70 -5.78 -18.01
CA PRO A 38 -10.82 -7.02 -17.25
C PRO A 38 -9.92 -8.15 -17.79
N GLU A 39 -9.62 -8.16 -19.09
CA GLU A 39 -8.70 -9.10 -19.72
C GLU A 39 -7.27 -8.97 -19.19
N TYR A 40 -6.83 -7.77 -18.81
CA TYR A 40 -5.54 -7.56 -18.16
C TYR A 40 -5.46 -8.35 -16.85
N TRP A 41 -6.45 -8.21 -15.97
CA TRP A 41 -6.47 -8.89 -14.69
C TRP A 41 -6.61 -10.40 -14.82
N GLN A 42 -7.35 -10.89 -15.85
CA GLN A 42 -7.42 -12.32 -16.17
C GLN A 42 -6.05 -12.87 -16.63
N ALA A 43 -5.30 -12.10 -17.41
CA ALA A 43 -3.95 -12.48 -17.84
C ALA A 43 -2.98 -12.53 -16.64
N VAL A 44 -3.09 -11.57 -15.71
CA VAL A 44 -2.31 -11.56 -14.46
C VAL A 44 -2.64 -12.79 -13.63
N GLU A 45 -3.92 -13.09 -13.44
CA GLU A 45 -4.40 -14.27 -12.71
C GLU A 45 -3.80 -15.57 -13.29
N LYS A 46 -3.86 -15.72 -14.61
CA LYS A 46 -3.27 -16.86 -15.31
C LYS A 46 -1.76 -16.97 -15.14
N LYS A 47 -1.06 -15.83 -15.15
CA LYS A 47 0.40 -15.78 -14.95
C LYS A 47 0.81 -16.14 -13.52
N VAL A 48 0.08 -15.64 -12.54
CA VAL A 48 0.32 -15.91 -11.11
C VAL A 48 0.03 -17.37 -10.78
N GLY A 49 -1.10 -17.90 -11.23
CA GLY A 49 -1.55 -19.25 -10.89
C GLY A 49 -1.70 -19.42 -9.38
N ASP A 50 -1.19 -20.50 -8.83
CA ASP A 50 -1.26 -20.82 -7.39
C ASP A 50 -0.12 -20.23 -6.56
N ALA A 51 0.80 -19.47 -7.20
CA ALA A 51 1.94 -18.90 -6.49
C ALA A 51 1.49 -17.77 -5.52
N PRO A 52 2.20 -17.58 -4.39
CA PRO A 52 2.03 -16.40 -3.56
C PRO A 52 2.24 -15.12 -4.38
N SER A 53 1.32 -14.15 -4.21
CA SER A 53 1.35 -12.90 -4.97
C SER A 53 0.61 -11.80 -4.24
N THR A 54 1.02 -10.55 -4.45
CA THR A 54 0.26 -9.38 -4.01
C THR A 54 -1.11 -9.28 -4.67
N LEU A 55 -1.33 -9.96 -5.81
CA LEU A 55 -2.66 -10.09 -6.42
C LEU A 55 -3.71 -10.63 -5.43
N ARG A 56 -3.33 -11.56 -4.55
CA ARG A 56 -4.22 -12.15 -3.53
C ARG A 56 -4.48 -11.23 -2.35
N LEU A 57 -3.74 -10.14 -2.23
CA LEU A 57 -3.75 -9.24 -1.08
C LEU A 57 -4.39 -7.88 -1.40
N ILE A 58 -4.77 -7.63 -2.65
CA ILE A 58 -5.35 -6.37 -3.11
C ILE A 58 -6.77 -6.58 -3.62
N LEU A 59 -7.58 -5.52 -3.58
CA LEU A 59 -8.88 -5.46 -4.25
C LEU A 59 -8.74 -4.57 -5.49
N PRO A 60 -8.66 -5.15 -6.71
CA PRO A 60 -8.65 -4.38 -7.94
C PRO A 60 -9.88 -3.47 -8.05
N GLU A 61 -9.70 -2.24 -8.49
CA GLU A 61 -10.79 -1.27 -8.61
C GLU A 61 -11.90 -1.76 -9.55
N ALA A 62 -11.55 -2.55 -10.57
CA ALA A 62 -12.50 -3.22 -11.45
C ALA A 62 -13.53 -4.07 -10.68
N ASN A 63 -13.19 -4.56 -9.49
CA ASN A 63 -14.04 -5.42 -8.66
C ASN A 63 -14.75 -4.68 -7.52
N LEU A 64 -14.56 -3.36 -7.35
CA LEU A 64 -15.18 -2.61 -6.24
C LEU A 64 -16.71 -2.64 -6.25
N LYS A 65 -17.31 -2.76 -7.43
CA LYS A 65 -18.76 -2.82 -7.62
C LYS A 65 -19.28 -4.22 -7.96
N ALA A 66 -18.46 -5.24 -7.82
CA ALA A 66 -18.87 -6.62 -8.07
C ALA A 66 -19.96 -7.04 -7.06
N PRO A 67 -20.98 -7.81 -7.48
CA PRO A 67 -22.04 -8.29 -6.58
C PRO A 67 -21.51 -9.07 -5.37
N ASN A 68 -20.38 -9.75 -5.53
CA ASN A 68 -19.72 -10.57 -4.51
C ASN A 68 -18.46 -9.90 -3.93
N VAL A 69 -18.41 -8.56 -3.87
CA VAL A 69 -17.26 -7.81 -3.34
C VAL A 69 -16.89 -8.22 -1.90
N ASP A 70 -17.87 -8.59 -1.10
CA ASP A 70 -17.65 -9.01 0.27
C ASP A 70 -16.88 -10.33 0.36
N GLU A 71 -17.15 -11.27 -0.54
CA GLU A 71 -16.40 -12.51 -0.66
C GLU A 71 -14.95 -12.25 -1.09
N TYR A 72 -14.72 -11.33 -2.06
CA TYR A 72 -13.36 -10.91 -2.41
C TYR A 72 -12.60 -10.37 -1.20
N ILE A 73 -13.23 -9.50 -0.40
CA ILE A 73 -12.62 -8.91 0.80
C ILE A 73 -12.28 -9.98 1.83
N GLU A 74 -13.17 -10.94 2.06
CA GLU A 74 -12.90 -12.06 2.97
C GLU A 74 -11.73 -12.91 2.48
N ASN A 75 -11.69 -13.24 1.20
CA ASN A 75 -10.60 -14.00 0.58
C ASN A 75 -9.25 -13.27 0.70
N ILE A 76 -9.22 -11.94 0.51
CA ILE A 76 -8.02 -11.12 0.71
C ILE A 76 -7.52 -11.23 2.15
N ASN A 77 -8.41 -11.03 3.14
CA ASN A 77 -8.04 -11.11 4.54
C ASN A 77 -7.56 -12.51 4.95
N ASN A 78 -8.17 -13.55 4.40
CA ASN A 78 -7.76 -14.93 4.64
C ASN A 78 -6.40 -15.23 3.98
N ALA A 79 -6.14 -14.70 2.78
CA ALA A 79 -4.85 -14.82 2.13
C ALA A 79 -3.73 -14.13 2.93
N MET A 80 -3.99 -12.92 3.47
CA MET A 80 -3.04 -12.23 4.35
C MET A 80 -2.68 -13.06 5.57
N LYS A 81 -3.69 -13.62 6.26
CA LYS A 81 -3.47 -14.50 7.43
C LYS A 81 -2.69 -15.74 7.05
N LYS A 82 -3.04 -16.36 5.92
CA LYS A 82 -2.36 -17.56 5.41
C LYS A 82 -0.90 -17.26 5.10
N TYR A 83 -0.59 -16.16 4.42
CA TYR A 83 0.79 -15.81 4.05
C TYR A 83 1.66 -15.53 5.28
N LEU A 84 1.09 -14.93 6.34
CA LEU A 84 1.78 -14.77 7.61
C LEU A 84 2.07 -16.15 8.26
N ALA A 85 1.09 -17.04 8.29
CA ALA A 85 1.22 -18.37 8.89
C ALA A 85 2.20 -19.27 8.13
N ASP A 86 2.20 -19.17 6.80
CA ASP A 86 3.05 -19.98 5.91
C ASP A 86 4.51 -19.46 5.83
N GLY A 87 4.83 -18.34 6.48
CA GLY A 87 6.18 -17.76 6.46
C GLY A 87 6.58 -17.20 5.08
N VAL A 88 5.61 -16.72 4.30
CA VAL A 88 5.84 -16.09 2.98
C VAL A 88 6.67 -14.82 3.12
N PHE A 89 6.70 -14.22 4.32
CA PHE A 89 7.41 -13.00 4.61
C PHE A 89 8.59 -13.22 5.56
N GLU A 90 9.58 -12.35 5.43
CA GLU A 90 10.51 -12.02 6.50
C GLU A 90 10.15 -10.67 7.08
N THR A 91 10.39 -10.48 8.38
CA THR A 91 10.06 -9.25 9.10
C THR A 91 11.34 -8.49 9.44
N LEU A 92 11.38 -7.21 9.06
CA LEU A 92 12.39 -6.26 9.49
C LEU A 92 11.73 -5.34 10.52
N THR A 93 12.11 -5.48 11.79
CA THR A 93 11.53 -4.69 12.88
C THR A 93 12.17 -3.31 12.99
N ASP A 94 11.39 -2.30 13.43
CA ASP A 94 11.84 -0.91 13.69
C ASP A 94 12.68 -0.35 12.52
N SER A 95 12.18 -0.50 11.29
CA SER A 95 12.92 -0.25 10.06
C SER A 95 12.24 0.79 9.16
N LEU A 96 13.03 1.39 8.28
CA LEU A 96 12.59 2.24 7.18
C LEU A 96 13.07 1.63 5.85
N ILE A 97 12.29 1.76 4.78
CA ILE A 97 12.76 1.43 3.43
C ILE A 97 13.14 2.73 2.73
N TYR A 98 14.38 2.81 2.26
CA TYR A 98 14.80 3.84 1.33
C TYR A 98 14.56 3.39 -0.11
N ILE A 99 13.92 4.25 -0.89
CA ILE A 99 13.59 3.99 -2.28
C ILE A 99 14.36 4.96 -3.18
N GLU A 100 15.02 4.41 -4.19
CA GLU A 100 15.52 5.14 -5.34
C GLU A 100 14.79 4.66 -6.59
N ARG A 101 14.09 5.56 -7.27
CA ARG A 101 13.37 5.24 -8.50
C ARG A 101 13.81 6.13 -9.64
N GLN A 102 14.52 5.56 -10.60
CA GLN A 102 14.84 6.24 -11.84
C GLN A 102 13.56 6.42 -12.68
N GLN A 103 13.34 7.63 -13.15
CA GLN A 103 12.24 7.99 -14.03
C GLN A 103 12.68 7.95 -15.50
N SER A 104 11.71 7.97 -16.41
CA SER A 104 11.99 7.93 -17.87
C SER A 104 12.76 9.14 -18.38
N ASP A 105 12.69 10.28 -17.67
CA ASP A 105 13.46 11.51 -17.97
C ASP A 105 14.88 11.49 -17.38
N GLY A 106 15.30 10.37 -16.78
CA GLY A 106 16.62 10.19 -16.18
C GLY A 106 16.75 10.69 -14.73
N LYS A 107 15.75 11.39 -14.19
CA LYS A 107 15.76 11.83 -12.79
C LYS A 107 15.55 10.67 -11.83
N ILE A 108 16.15 10.78 -10.65
CA ILE A 108 15.95 9.81 -9.56
C ILE A 108 15.00 10.44 -8.54
N ARG A 109 13.91 9.70 -8.23
CA ARG A 109 13.03 10.02 -7.12
C ARG A 109 13.50 9.25 -5.91
N HIS A 110 13.75 9.98 -4.83
CA HIS A 110 14.07 9.42 -3.52
C HIS A 110 12.81 9.36 -2.66
N GLY A 111 12.70 8.35 -1.81
CA GLY A 111 11.58 8.20 -0.89
C GLY A 111 11.91 7.35 0.32
N LEU A 112 11.08 7.49 1.35
CA LEU A 112 11.13 6.67 2.55
C LEU A 112 9.76 6.02 2.76
N ILE A 113 9.73 4.73 3.12
CA ILE A 113 8.53 4.05 3.60
C ILE A 113 8.67 3.85 5.10
N GLY A 114 7.61 4.21 5.83
CA GLY A 114 7.50 4.05 7.27
C GLY A 114 6.06 4.30 7.72
N MET A 115 5.86 4.52 9.01
CA MET A 115 4.56 4.85 9.60
C MET A 115 4.38 6.35 9.72
N VAL A 116 3.13 6.81 9.57
CA VAL A 116 2.72 8.20 9.75
C VAL A 116 1.86 8.31 11.01
N ASP A 117 2.10 9.34 11.81
CA ASP A 117 1.27 9.68 12.95
C ASP A 117 -0.04 10.32 12.46
N LEU A 118 -1.14 9.60 12.61
CA LEU A 118 -2.46 10.08 12.20
C LEU A 118 -2.97 11.23 13.08
N ASP A 119 -2.48 11.38 14.30
CA ASP A 119 -2.83 12.51 15.18
C ASP A 119 -2.17 13.82 14.70
N ALA A 120 -1.09 13.72 13.91
CA ALA A 120 -0.44 14.85 13.25
C ALA A 120 -1.06 15.23 11.90
N TYR A 121 -2.07 14.50 11.43
CA TYR A 121 -2.72 14.69 10.15
C TYR A 121 -4.03 15.50 10.29
N ASP A 122 -4.21 16.46 9.39
CA ASP A 122 -5.48 17.20 9.26
C ASP A 122 -5.80 17.41 7.77
N PHE A 123 -7.00 17.01 7.36
CA PHE A 123 -7.49 17.14 6.00
C PHE A 123 -8.20 18.48 5.73
N THR A 124 -8.33 19.34 6.74
CA THR A 124 -8.99 20.65 6.61
C THR A 124 -8.17 21.56 5.69
N PRO A 125 -8.75 22.11 4.60
CA PRO A 125 -8.03 23.03 3.72
C PRO A 125 -7.46 24.23 4.48
N GLY A 126 -6.18 24.52 4.28
CA GLY A 126 -5.50 25.63 4.95
C GLY A 126 -5.07 25.33 6.39
N SER A 127 -5.21 24.10 6.86
CA SER A 127 -4.68 23.66 8.15
C SER A 127 -3.19 23.90 8.27
N GLY A 128 -2.73 24.27 9.47
CA GLY A 128 -1.31 24.37 9.84
C GLY A 128 -0.71 23.06 10.32
N ALA A 129 -1.42 21.92 10.19
CA ALA A 129 -0.93 20.62 10.61
C ALA A 129 0.35 20.20 9.88
N LEU A 130 1.17 19.41 10.55
CA LEU A 130 2.43 18.88 10.01
C LEU A 130 2.18 18.01 8.76
N ILE A 131 1.13 17.18 8.79
CA ILE A 131 0.73 16.30 7.70
C ILE A 131 -0.63 16.75 7.19
N ARG A 132 -0.72 17.03 5.90
CA ARG A 132 -1.91 17.62 5.26
C ARG A 132 -2.35 16.83 4.04
N ALA A 133 -3.64 16.87 3.74
CA ALA A 133 -4.16 16.33 2.48
C ALA A 133 -3.70 17.18 1.30
N THR A 134 -3.30 16.55 0.20
CA THR A 134 -2.99 17.21 -1.07
C THR A 134 -4.22 17.36 -1.97
N GLU A 135 -5.22 16.50 -1.77
CA GLU A 135 -6.43 16.44 -2.60
C GLU A 135 -7.62 15.85 -1.83
N GLY A 136 -8.81 16.02 -2.37
CA GLY A 136 -10.01 15.37 -1.86
C GLY A 136 -10.13 13.93 -2.33
N THR A 137 -10.70 13.08 -1.50
CA THR A 137 -10.93 11.66 -1.80
C THR A 137 -12.28 11.45 -2.49
N VAL A 138 -12.34 10.51 -3.45
CA VAL A 138 -13.59 10.05 -4.06
C VAL A 138 -14.35 9.21 -3.04
N LEU A 139 -15.45 9.77 -2.50
CA LEU A 139 -16.18 9.21 -1.36
C LEU A 139 -16.70 7.79 -1.60
N ASP A 140 -17.19 7.48 -2.80
CA ASP A 140 -17.74 6.16 -3.15
C ASP A 140 -16.71 5.03 -3.08
N ARG A 141 -15.41 5.36 -3.12
CA ARG A 141 -14.32 4.39 -3.04
C ARG A 141 -13.90 4.05 -1.62
N ILE A 142 -14.31 4.87 -0.64
CA ILE A 142 -13.89 4.71 0.76
C ILE A 142 -14.47 3.44 1.41
N PRO A 143 -15.81 3.16 1.34
CA PRO A 143 -16.38 2.07 2.10
C PRO A 143 -15.77 0.69 1.80
N PRO A 144 -15.64 0.24 0.53
CA PRO A 144 -15.05 -1.08 0.25
C PRO A 144 -13.57 -1.15 0.62
N ARG A 145 -12.80 -0.07 0.43
CA ARG A 145 -11.39 -0.01 0.82
C ARG A 145 -11.21 -0.04 2.34
N ALA A 146 -12.04 0.71 3.08
CA ALA A 146 -12.06 0.66 4.54
C ALA A 146 -12.45 -0.74 5.06
N LYS A 147 -13.36 -1.42 4.35
CA LYS A 147 -13.80 -2.78 4.70
C LYS A 147 -12.66 -3.80 4.57
N VAL A 148 -11.83 -3.72 3.50
CA VAL A 148 -10.62 -4.54 3.36
C VAL A 148 -9.72 -4.35 4.57
N ARG A 149 -9.42 -3.08 4.93
CA ARG A 149 -8.47 -2.74 5.99
C ARG A 149 -8.94 -3.07 7.40
N ARG A 150 -10.25 -3.04 7.65
CA ARG A 150 -10.82 -3.26 8.98
C ARG A 150 -10.35 -4.55 9.65
N ASN A 151 -10.18 -5.62 8.86
CA ASN A 151 -9.79 -6.95 9.35
C ASN A 151 -8.45 -7.41 8.76
N ALA A 152 -7.75 -6.53 8.06
CA ALA A 152 -6.47 -6.84 7.44
C ALA A 152 -5.36 -6.91 8.51
N PRO A 153 -4.62 -8.01 8.62
CA PRO A 153 -3.47 -8.10 9.52
C PRO A 153 -2.21 -7.43 8.94
N ILE A 154 -2.25 -7.02 7.68
CA ILE A 154 -1.14 -6.41 6.93
C ILE A 154 -1.65 -5.15 6.25
N GLU A 155 -0.90 -4.05 6.33
CA GLU A 155 -1.11 -2.87 5.50
C GLU A 155 -0.28 -3.00 4.22
N LEU A 156 -0.93 -2.98 3.05
CA LEU A 156 -0.26 -3.17 1.76
C LEU A 156 -0.23 -1.90 0.89
N PRO A 157 -1.35 -1.18 0.67
CA PRO A 157 -1.34 0.01 -0.17
C PRO A 157 -0.72 1.19 0.57
N HIS A 158 0.44 1.65 0.10
CA HIS A 158 1.11 2.80 0.66
C HIS A 158 0.49 4.11 0.17
N VAL A 159 0.37 5.08 1.07
CA VAL A 159 0.02 6.45 0.72
C VAL A 159 1.31 7.18 0.35
N MET A 160 1.32 7.86 -0.81
CA MET A 160 2.43 8.71 -1.20
C MET A 160 2.23 10.12 -0.64
N LEU A 161 3.16 10.56 0.19
CA LEU A 161 3.25 11.93 0.69
C LEU A 161 4.40 12.66 -0.03
N LEU A 162 4.23 13.95 -0.20
CA LEU A 162 5.29 14.83 -0.66
C LEU A 162 5.89 15.56 0.53
N ILE A 163 7.21 15.62 0.59
CA ILE A 163 7.92 16.40 1.60
C ILE A 163 8.07 17.81 1.08
N ASP A 164 7.61 18.80 1.86
CA ASP A 164 7.87 20.21 1.60
C ASP A 164 9.29 20.53 2.10
N ASP A 165 10.23 20.61 1.18
CA ASP A 165 11.64 20.88 1.43
C ASP A 165 12.09 22.11 0.65
N PRO A 166 11.76 23.34 1.13
CA PRO A 166 12.07 24.58 0.45
C PRO A 166 13.60 24.82 0.32
N ASP A 167 14.38 24.26 1.24
CA ASP A 167 15.83 24.46 1.29
C ASP A 167 16.61 23.43 0.46
N LYS A 168 15.93 22.41 -0.07
CA LYS A 168 16.50 21.33 -0.88
C LYS A 168 17.67 20.61 -0.20
N THR A 169 17.52 20.31 1.08
CA THR A 169 18.53 19.63 1.91
C THR A 169 18.52 18.11 1.77
#